data_4219ac3f42dcd0b38c626801a22dc495
#
_entry.id   4219ac3f42dcd0b38c626801a22dc495
#
_cell.length_a   1.000
_cell.length_b   1.000
_cell.length_c   1.000
_cell.angle_alpha   90.00
_cell.angle_beta   90.00
_cell.angle_gamma   90.00
#
_symmetry.space_group_name_H-M   'P 1'
#
loop_
_entity.id
_entity.type
_entity.pdbx_description
1 polymer ?
#
loop_
_entity_poly.entity_id
_entity_poly.type
_entity_poly.pdbx_seq_one_letter_code
_entity_poly.pdbx_strand_id
1 'polypeptide(L)'
;MPLALWALALSAFAIGTTEFVIVGLIPTIAASLNVSVPSAGLLVSLYALGVAVGAPVLTALTGRVPRKRLLLALMVLFTLGNLVAWMAPNYAALMAARVLTGLAHGVFFSIGSTIATRLVPKEQAASAIALMFTGLTVALVTGVPIGTFIGQHFGWQATFLAVSVLGVVAIVGSAILVPSDIAGDQPSSLLTQLAVLKKPRLLLVYAMTTLGYGGTFIAFTYLAPILQEVAGFEASTVGLVMLVYGVSVAAGNIWGGRLADRHGPVRALQFVFALLVLVLLVLSFTAPSKPLVLLTVLAWGAVAFGNVPGLQVYVVRRAERDAPQAVDVASSLNIAAFNVGIALGAWGGGLIVAHLGLMATPWIGALVVVGALLLTTLAGWLDRRDGVPAKPARIAPQFN
;
A
#
# COMPACT_ATOMS: atom_id res chain seq x y z
N MET A 1 21.79 -10.86 -9.47
CA MET A 1 21.13 -9.59 -9.10
C MET A 1 22.14 -8.73 -8.34
N PRO A 2 22.36 -7.44 -8.72
CA PRO A 2 23.27 -6.53 -8.04
C PRO A 2 22.88 -6.29 -6.57
N LEU A 3 23.88 -6.14 -5.67
CA LEU A 3 23.66 -5.89 -4.25
C LEU A 3 22.87 -4.59 -3.99
N ALA A 4 22.97 -3.61 -4.88
CA ALA A 4 22.20 -2.37 -4.83
C ALA A 4 20.67 -2.60 -4.79
N LEU A 5 20.16 -3.66 -5.44
CA LEU A 5 18.74 -4.01 -5.40
C LEU A 5 18.28 -4.48 -4.01
N TRP A 6 19.16 -5.14 -3.25
CA TRP A 6 18.88 -5.53 -1.88
C TRP A 6 18.84 -4.32 -0.94
N ALA A 7 19.68 -3.29 -1.20
CA ALA A 7 19.60 -2.02 -0.47
C ALA A 7 18.25 -1.31 -0.74
N LEU A 8 17.75 -1.34 -1.98
CA LEU A 8 16.41 -0.83 -2.30
C LEU A 8 15.30 -1.67 -1.63
N ALA A 9 15.43 -2.99 -1.61
CA ALA A 9 14.48 -3.87 -0.94
C ALA A 9 14.45 -3.63 0.59
N LEU A 10 15.62 -3.41 1.22
CA LEU A 10 15.71 -3.04 2.63
C LEU A 10 15.06 -1.67 2.90
N SER A 11 15.27 -0.70 2.02
CA SER A 11 14.59 0.60 2.11
C SER A 11 13.07 0.45 2.00
N ALA A 12 12.59 -0.36 1.05
CA ALA A 12 11.17 -0.68 0.90
C ALA A 12 10.60 -1.42 2.12
N PHE A 13 11.39 -2.29 2.74
CA PHE A 13 11.04 -2.97 4.00
C PHE A 13 10.85 -1.98 5.16
N ALA A 14 11.79 -1.05 5.35
CA ALA A 14 11.67 -0.02 6.39
C ALA A 14 10.44 0.87 6.17
N ILE A 15 10.19 1.28 4.93
CA ILE A 15 9.03 2.11 4.53
C ILE A 15 7.72 1.34 4.76
N GLY A 16 7.63 0.09 4.30
CA GLY A 16 6.44 -0.73 4.49
C GLY A 16 6.15 -1.03 5.96
N THR A 17 7.19 -1.23 6.77
CA THR A 17 7.03 -1.43 8.21
C THR A 17 6.38 -0.20 8.85
N THR A 18 6.92 1.02 8.62
CA THR A 18 6.34 2.24 9.21
C THR A 18 4.95 2.57 8.67
N GLU A 19 4.64 2.19 7.43
CA GLU A 19 3.34 2.41 6.83
C GLU A 19 2.23 1.66 7.58
N PHE A 20 2.41 0.36 7.78
CA PHE A 20 1.34 -0.51 8.26
C PHE A 20 1.40 -0.82 9.75
N VAL A 21 2.54 -0.68 10.43
CA VAL A 21 2.68 -1.01 11.85
C VAL A 21 1.75 -0.20 12.75
N ILE A 22 1.42 1.02 12.32
CA ILE A 22 0.53 1.93 13.06
C ILE A 22 -0.84 1.29 13.32
N VAL A 23 -1.33 0.45 12.41
CA VAL A 23 -2.62 -0.26 12.54
C VAL A 23 -2.65 -1.14 13.78
N GLY A 24 -1.54 -1.83 14.06
CA GLY A 24 -1.37 -2.66 15.27
C GLY A 24 -1.19 -1.85 16.56
N LEU A 25 -0.86 -0.56 16.45
CA LEU A 25 -0.52 0.32 17.58
C LEU A 25 -1.61 1.35 17.91
N ILE A 26 -2.70 1.42 17.13
CA ILE A 26 -3.77 2.41 17.33
C ILE A 26 -4.27 2.45 18.78
N PRO A 27 -4.61 1.33 19.45
CA PRO A 27 -5.08 1.38 20.84
C PRO A 27 -4.00 1.91 21.79
N THR A 28 -2.76 1.47 21.62
CA THR A 28 -1.61 1.87 22.46
C THR A 28 -1.32 3.37 22.32
N ILE A 29 -1.35 3.89 21.08
CA ILE A 29 -1.15 5.32 20.80
C ILE A 29 -2.30 6.15 21.36
N ALA A 30 -3.55 5.71 21.15
CA ALA A 30 -4.74 6.39 21.64
C ALA A 30 -4.70 6.56 23.15
N ALA A 31 -4.41 5.48 23.88
CA ALA A 31 -4.27 5.48 25.33
C ALA A 31 -3.10 6.36 25.80
N SER A 32 -1.92 6.23 25.18
CA SER A 32 -0.70 6.95 25.57
C SER A 32 -0.79 8.46 25.36
N LEU A 33 -1.41 8.91 24.26
CA LEU A 33 -1.55 10.33 23.91
C LEU A 33 -2.89 10.94 24.34
N ASN A 34 -3.71 10.14 25.04
CA ASN A 34 -5.05 10.54 25.51
C ASN A 34 -5.91 11.13 24.37
N VAL A 35 -5.94 10.43 23.23
CA VAL A 35 -6.79 10.76 22.10
C VAL A 35 -7.76 9.62 21.81
N SER A 36 -8.82 9.88 21.05
CA SER A 36 -9.78 8.85 20.67
C SER A 36 -9.16 7.86 19.65
N VAL A 37 -9.69 6.63 19.60
CA VAL A 37 -9.31 5.63 18.58
C VAL A 37 -9.50 6.18 17.15
N PRO A 38 -10.61 6.87 16.82
CA PRO A 38 -10.73 7.56 15.53
C PRO A 38 -9.63 8.58 15.26
N SER A 39 -9.23 9.39 16.25
CA SER A 39 -8.10 10.32 16.09
C SER A 39 -6.79 9.58 15.82
N ALA A 40 -6.51 8.50 16.55
CA ALA A 40 -5.32 7.69 16.26
C ALA A 40 -5.35 7.08 14.86
N GLY A 41 -6.53 6.71 14.34
CA GLY A 41 -6.72 6.24 12.96
C GLY A 41 -6.36 7.28 11.89
N LEU A 42 -6.49 8.59 12.18
CA LEU A 42 -6.05 9.66 11.25
C LEU A 42 -4.55 9.61 10.93
N LEU A 43 -3.74 9.01 11.78
CA LEU A 43 -2.31 8.84 11.52
C LEU A 43 -2.05 7.96 10.29
N VAL A 44 -2.94 7.00 9.99
CA VAL A 44 -2.94 6.19 8.76
C VAL A 44 -3.31 7.07 7.57
N SER A 45 -4.40 7.84 7.69
CA SER A 45 -4.87 8.75 6.64
C SER A 45 -3.83 9.78 6.24
N LEU A 46 -3.19 10.42 7.22
CA LEU A 46 -2.20 11.47 6.98
C LEU A 46 -0.95 10.95 6.28
N TYR A 47 -0.50 9.75 6.66
CA TYR A 47 0.62 9.10 5.97
C TYR A 47 0.24 8.81 4.51
N ALA A 48 -0.89 8.16 4.29
CA ALA A 48 -1.34 7.79 2.95
C ALA A 48 -1.61 9.03 2.07
N LEU A 49 -2.15 10.11 2.65
CA LEU A 49 -2.29 11.40 1.95
C LEU A 49 -0.92 11.97 1.58
N GLY A 50 0.06 11.90 2.48
CA GLY A 50 1.44 12.27 2.21
C GLY A 50 2.01 11.49 1.00
N VAL A 51 1.76 10.18 0.94
CA VAL A 51 2.16 9.35 -0.22
C VAL A 51 1.44 9.78 -1.49
N ALA A 52 0.11 9.92 -1.43
CA ALA A 52 -0.72 10.25 -2.59
C ALA A 52 -0.37 11.60 -3.23
N VAL A 53 -0.01 12.59 -2.40
CA VAL A 53 0.42 13.93 -2.85
C VAL A 53 1.91 13.95 -3.18
N GLY A 54 2.73 13.31 -2.35
CA GLY A 54 4.18 13.28 -2.50
C GLY A 54 4.63 12.64 -3.81
N ALA A 55 4.03 11.51 -4.19
CA ALA A 55 4.41 10.79 -5.41
C ALA A 55 4.32 11.67 -6.67
N PRO A 56 3.20 12.30 -7.03
CA PRO A 56 3.12 13.11 -8.24
C PRO A 56 3.88 14.45 -8.12
N VAL A 57 3.70 15.17 -7.01
CA VAL A 57 4.22 16.54 -6.86
C VAL A 57 5.72 16.56 -6.70
N LEU A 58 6.26 15.80 -5.73
CA LEU A 58 7.70 15.82 -5.45
C LEU A 58 8.49 15.13 -6.57
N THR A 59 7.95 14.08 -7.22
CA THR A 59 8.60 13.45 -8.37
C THR A 59 8.75 14.46 -9.51
N ALA A 60 7.73 15.27 -9.78
CA ALA A 60 7.82 16.33 -10.79
C ALA A 60 8.82 17.43 -10.42
N LEU A 61 8.86 17.87 -9.15
CA LEU A 61 9.77 18.91 -8.68
C LEU A 61 11.24 18.46 -8.61
N THR A 62 11.48 17.19 -8.32
CA THR A 62 12.83 16.64 -8.11
C THR A 62 13.43 15.93 -9.33
N GLY A 63 12.77 15.99 -10.48
CA GLY A 63 13.16 15.25 -11.68
C GLY A 63 14.58 15.52 -12.17
N ARG A 64 15.13 16.73 -11.95
CA ARG A 64 16.50 17.10 -12.31
C ARG A 64 17.57 16.63 -11.32
N VAL A 65 17.17 16.17 -10.13
CA VAL A 65 18.11 15.73 -9.09
C VAL A 65 18.67 14.35 -9.46
N PRO A 66 20.01 14.14 -9.39
CA PRO A 66 20.62 12.83 -9.61
C PRO A 66 19.97 11.76 -8.73
N ARG A 67 19.63 10.61 -9.32
CA ARG A 67 18.77 9.60 -8.70
C ARG A 67 19.30 9.09 -7.35
N LYS A 68 20.61 8.82 -7.24
CA LYS A 68 21.23 8.42 -5.97
C LYS A 68 21.12 9.50 -4.89
N ARG A 69 21.37 10.76 -5.23
CA ARG A 69 21.28 11.87 -4.25
C ARG A 69 19.84 12.02 -3.77
N LEU A 70 18.87 11.93 -4.67
CA LEU A 70 17.45 11.99 -4.31
C LEU A 70 17.04 10.81 -3.43
N LEU A 71 17.45 9.58 -3.77
CA LEU A 71 17.22 8.39 -2.96
C LEU A 71 17.73 8.59 -1.52
N LEU A 72 18.97 9.02 -1.36
CA LEU A 72 19.58 9.26 -0.05
C LEU A 72 18.86 10.38 0.71
N ALA A 73 18.51 11.48 0.06
CA ALA A 73 17.77 12.58 0.67
C ALA A 73 16.38 12.13 1.17
N LEU A 74 15.68 11.29 0.39
CA LEU A 74 14.38 10.74 0.80
C LEU A 74 14.50 9.77 1.96
N MET A 75 15.52 8.91 1.97
CA MET A 75 15.77 8.01 3.08
C MET A 75 16.21 8.75 4.35
N VAL A 76 16.94 9.86 4.22
CA VAL A 76 17.24 10.76 5.35
C VAL A 76 15.96 11.41 5.86
N LEU A 77 15.11 11.97 4.97
CA LEU A 77 13.83 12.56 5.36
C LEU A 77 12.93 11.52 6.07
N PHE A 78 12.87 10.30 5.54
CA PHE A 78 12.14 9.18 6.12
C PHE A 78 12.66 8.83 7.52
N THR A 79 13.98 8.72 7.67
CA THR A 79 14.63 8.38 8.96
C THR A 79 14.40 9.50 9.99
N LEU A 80 14.60 10.75 9.59
CA LEU A 80 14.33 11.91 10.46
C LEU A 80 12.85 11.99 10.86
N GLY A 81 11.94 11.74 9.92
CA GLY A 81 10.50 11.69 10.21
C GLY A 81 10.15 10.61 11.24
N ASN A 82 10.77 9.42 11.18
CA ASN A 82 10.58 8.38 12.18
C ASN A 82 11.26 8.73 13.52
N LEU A 83 12.40 9.43 13.52
CA LEU A 83 13.00 9.98 14.74
C LEU A 83 12.10 11.02 15.41
N VAL A 84 11.49 11.90 14.63
CA VAL A 84 10.49 12.86 15.13
C VAL A 84 9.29 12.10 15.72
N ALA A 85 8.83 11.03 15.06
CA ALA A 85 7.77 10.18 15.60
C ALA A 85 8.16 9.52 16.93
N TRP A 86 9.39 9.01 17.04
CA TRP A 86 9.93 8.46 18.29
C TRP A 86 9.94 9.48 19.42
N MET A 87 10.38 10.70 19.13
CA MET A 87 10.50 11.79 20.13
C MET A 87 9.21 12.60 20.28
N ALA A 88 8.12 12.24 19.61
CA ALA A 88 6.90 13.04 19.56
C ALA A 88 6.30 13.25 20.96
N PRO A 89 6.29 14.50 21.49
CA PRO A 89 5.78 14.79 22.83
C PRO A 89 4.25 14.82 22.87
N ASN A 90 3.61 14.89 21.72
CA ASN A 90 2.16 15.02 21.60
C ASN A 90 1.66 14.50 20.24
N TYR A 91 0.36 14.39 20.11
CA TYR A 91 -0.30 13.89 18.91
C TYR A 91 -0.01 14.75 17.66
N ALA A 92 0.07 16.09 17.78
CA ALA A 92 0.35 16.98 16.63
C ALA A 92 1.74 16.74 16.04
N ALA A 93 2.76 16.53 16.87
CA ALA A 93 4.11 16.18 16.42
C ALA A 93 4.13 14.83 15.68
N LEU A 94 3.38 13.84 16.19
CA LEU A 94 3.25 12.54 15.53
C LEU A 94 2.53 12.66 14.18
N MET A 95 1.46 13.47 14.07
CA MET A 95 0.79 13.75 12.80
C MET A 95 1.75 14.36 11.77
N ALA A 96 2.53 15.36 12.16
CA ALA A 96 3.53 15.98 11.27
C ALA A 96 4.58 14.96 10.79
N ALA A 97 5.07 14.11 11.69
CA ALA A 97 6.01 13.01 11.36
C ALA A 97 5.41 12.03 10.34
N ARG A 98 4.12 11.70 10.47
CA ARG A 98 3.42 10.81 9.53
C ARG A 98 3.30 11.41 8.13
N VAL A 99 2.99 12.71 8.02
CA VAL A 99 2.97 13.40 6.71
C VAL A 99 4.36 13.41 6.08
N LEU A 100 5.41 13.78 6.84
CA LEU A 100 6.79 13.81 6.33
C LEU A 100 7.26 12.45 5.83
N THR A 101 7.03 11.39 6.59
CA THR A 101 7.40 10.02 6.19
C THR A 101 6.60 9.54 4.98
N GLY A 102 5.32 9.91 4.88
CA GLY A 102 4.48 9.61 3.72
C GLY A 102 4.97 10.31 2.44
N LEU A 103 5.37 11.57 2.52
CA LEU A 103 5.95 12.30 1.38
C LEU A 103 7.22 11.60 0.87
N ALA A 104 8.11 11.16 1.75
CA ALA A 104 9.33 10.43 1.37
C ALA A 104 9.00 9.10 0.70
N HIS A 105 8.03 8.34 1.24
CA HIS A 105 7.56 7.07 0.68
C HIS A 105 7.07 7.22 -0.76
N GLY A 106 6.19 8.19 -1.03
CA GLY A 106 5.58 8.36 -2.35
C GLY A 106 6.61 8.54 -3.47
N VAL A 107 7.67 9.31 -3.22
CA VAL A 107 8.75 9.52 -4.19
C VAL A 107 9.69 8.32 -4.26
N PHE A 108 9.96 7.66 -3.12
CA PHE A 108 10.89 6.54 -3.05
C PHE A 108 10.55 5.43 -4.05
N PHE A 109 9.31 4.96 -4.10
CA PHE A 109 8.93 3.86 -4.99
C PHE A 109 9.02 4.24 -6.47
N SER A 110 8.77 5.51 -6.82
CA SER A 110 8.94 6.01 -8.17
C SER A 110 10.40 5.98 -8.62
N ILE A 111 11.31 6.60 -7.84
CA ILE A 111 12.73 6.67 -8.20
C ILE A 111 13.46 5.34 -7.99
N GLY A 112 13.07 4.57 -6.98
CA GLY A 112 13.61 3.24 -6.70
C GLY A 112 13.36 2.28 -7.86
N SER A 113 12.17 2.32 -8.47
CA SER A 113 11.87 1.55 -9.69
C SER A 113 12.78 1.96 -10.86
N THR A 114 12.98 3.27 -11.06
CA THR A 114 13.92 3.77 -12.09
C THR A 114 15.36 3.31 -11.82
N ILE A 115 15.82 3.39 -10.58
CA ILE A 115 17.16 2.89 -10.20
C ILE A 115 17.24 1.38 -10.44
N ALA A 116 16.25 0.62 -9.98
CA ALA A 116 16.23 -0.84 -10.09
C ALA A 116 16.35 -1.31 -11.56
N THR A 117 15.60 -0.68 -12.47
CA THR A 117 15.64 -1.02 -13.90
C THR A 117 16.95 -0.66 -14.58
N ARG A 118 17.68 0.34 -14.10
CA ARG A 118 18.98 0.75 -14.66
C ARG A 118 20.15 -0.06 -14.13
N LEU A 119 19.96 -0.82 -13.07
CA LEU A 119 20.98 -1.70 -12.49
C LEU A 119 21.09 -3.07 -13.19
N VAL A 120 20.18 -3.37 -14.12
CA VAL A 120 20.08 -4.67 -14.79
C VAL A 120 19.80 -4.50 -16.29
N PRO A 121 20.08 -5.53 -17.13
CA PRO A 121 19.63 -5.57 -18.52
C PRO A 121 18.10 -5.42 -18.63
N LYS A 122 17.61 -4.89 -19.76
CA LYS A 122 16.18 -4.60 -19.99
C LYS A 122 15.28 -5.83 -19.76
N GLU A 123 15.77 -7.02 -20.09
CA GLU A 123 15.07 -8.31 -19.94
C GLU A 123 14.83 -8.68 -18.46
N GLN A 124 15.62 -8.12 -17.55
CA GLN A 124 15.52 -8.34 -16.10
C GLN A 124 14.86 -7.18 -15.34
N ALA A 125 14.43 -6.13 -16.02
CA ALA A 125 13.87 -4.92 -15.40
C ALA A 125 12.67 -5.23 -14.48
N ALA A 126 11.73 -6.07 -14.94
CA ALA A 126 10.57 -6.47 -14.14
C ALA A 126 10.97 -7.24 -12.88
N SER A 127 11.96 -8.13 -12.98
CA SER A 127 12.48 -8.88 -11.83
C SER A 127 13.19 -8.00 -10.82
N ALA A 128 13.89 -6.95 -11.27
CA ALA A 128 14.55 -5.97 -10.39
C ALA A 128 13.52 -5.14 -9.59
N ILE A 129 12.46 -4.68 -10.25
CA ILE A 129 11.34 -4.00 -9.58
C ILE A 129 10.67 -4.95 -8.58
N ALA A 130 10.38 -6.20 -8.98
CA ALA A 130 9.76 -7.18 -8.11
C ALA A 130 10.61 -7.45 -6.86
N LEU A 131 11.94 -7.54 -6.98
CA LEU A 131 12.84 -7.71 -5.85
C LEU A 131 12.77 -6.51 -4.88
N MET A 132 12.74 -5.29 -5.39
CA MET A 132 12.56 -4.11 -4.54
C MET A 132 11.22 -4.16 -3.78
N PHE A 133 10.10 -4.47 -4.47
CA PHE A 133 8.77 -4.58 -3.85
C PHE A 133 8.63 -5.78 -2.91
N THR A 134 9.50 -6.79 -3.01
CA THR A 134 9.54 -7.89 -2.02
C THR A 134 9.81 -7.33 -0.61
N GLY A 135 10.58 -6.24 -0.48
CA GLY A 135 10.77 -5.57 0.80
C GLY A 135 9.44 -5.15 1.45
N LEU A 136 8.50 -4.57 0.69
CA LEU A 136 7.17 -4.20 1.17
C LEU A 136 6.36 -5.42 1.63
N THR A 137 6.40 -6.51 0.85
CA THR A 137 5.70 -7.75 1.22
C THR A 137 6.29 -8.36 2.50
N VAL A 138 7.62 -8.40 2.61
CA VAL A 138 8.30 -8.89 3.82
C VAL A 138 8.00 -8.00 5.02
N ALA A 139 7.84 -6.68 4.83
CA ALA A 139 7.42 -5.77 5.89
C ALA A 139 6.04 -6.12 6.46
N LEU A 140 5.08 -6.44 5.61
CA LEU A 140 3.74 -6.88 6.05
C LEU A 140 3.80 -8.20 6.82
N VAL A 141 4.65 -9.14 6.39
CA VAL A 141 4.75 -10.47 7.01
C VAL A 141 5.54 -10.43 8.32
N THR A 142 6.61 -9.64 8.42
CA THR A 142 7.52 -9.66 9.58
C THR A 142 7.67 -8.31 10.27
N GLY A 143 7.84 -7.23 9.50
CA GLY A 143 8.07 -5.88 10.03
C GLY A 143 6.91 -5.37 10.87
N VAL A 144 5.67 -5.53 10.37
CA VAL A 144 4.47 -5.09 11.08
C VAL A 144 4.24 -5.88 12.37
N PRO A 145 4.26 -7.23 12.38
CA PRO A 145 4.15 -7.99 13.62
C PRO A 145 5.23 -7.69 14.65
N ILE A 146 6.49 -7.66 14.21
CA ILE A 146 7.64 -7.36 15.11
C ILE A 146 7.52 -5.94 15.65
N GLY A 147 7.21 -4.96 14.79
CA GLY A 147 7.04 -3.58 15.21
C GLY A 147 5.85 -3.40 16.16
N THR A 148 4.74 -4.12 15.94
CA THR A 148 3.59 -4.14 16.85
C THR A 148 3.98 -4.73 18.19
N PHE A 149 4.70 -5.85 18.20
CA PHE A 149 5.24 -6.46 19.42
C PHE A 149 6.14 -5.51 20.20
N ILE A 150 7.11 -4.86 19.52
CA ILE A 150 7.99 -3.85 20.13
C ILE A 150 7.15 -2.74 20.75
N GLY A 151 6.22 -2.19 20.01
CA GLY A 151 5.40 -1.05 20.47
C GLY A 151 4.48 -1.37 21.62
N GLN A 152 4.03 -2.60 21.75
CA GLN A 152 3.18 -3.04 22.86
C GLN A 152 3.96 -3.34 24.15
N HIS A 153 5.21 -3.80 24.05
CA HIS A 153 6.03 -4.15 25.21
C HIS A 153 6.93 -3.01 25.69
N PHE A 154 7.43 -2.19 24.77
CA PHE A 154 8.41 -1.13 25.07
C PHE A 154 7.86 0.28 24.81
N GLY A 155 6.56 0.41 24.54
CA GLY A 155 5.92 1.64 24.12
C GLY A 155 6.00 1.87 22.61
N TRP A 156 4.94 2.49 22.05
CA TRP A 156 4.79 2.71 20.60
C TRP A 156 5.96 3.50 19.99
N GLN A 157 6.59 4.37 20.77
CA GLN A 157 7.77 5.14 20.35
C GLN A 157 8.93 4.23 19.96
N ALA A 158 9.15 3.13 20.70
CA ALA A 158 10.24 2.19 20.43
C ALA A 158 10.15 1.57 19.03
N THR A 159 8.96 1.41 18.50
CA THR A 159 8.75 0.95 17.11
C THR A 159 9.33 1.94 16.11
N PHE A 160 9.08 3.25 16.29
CA PHE A 160 9.61 4.27 15.38
C PHE A 160 11.12 4.42 15.51
N LEU A 161 11.68 4.22 16.70
CA LEU A 161 13.13 4.12 16.88
C LEU A 161 13.72 2.93 16.11
N ALA A 162 13.13 1.75 16.23
CA ALA A 162 13.57 0.57 15.47
C ALA A 162 13.51 0.80 13.96
N VAL A 163 12.44 1.43 13.45
CA VAL A 163 12.34 1.81 12.04
C VAL A 163 13.39 2.86 11.66
N SER A 164 13.71 3.80 12.53
CA SER A 164 14.78 4.77 12.31
C SER A 164 16.14 4.10 12.15
N VAL A 165 16.44 3.10 12.99
CA VAL A 165 17.66 2.29 12.87
C VAL A 165 17.70 1.55 11.52
N LEU A 166 16.58 0.93 11.11
CA LEU A 166 16.47 0.33 9.77
C LEU A 166 16.69 1.36 8.66
N GLY A 167 16.17 2.57 8.83
CA GLY A 167 16.38 3.68 7.90
C GLY A 167 17.85 4.07 7.78
N VAL A 168 18.59 4.14 8.88
CA VAL A 168 20.05 4.39 8.88
C VAL A 168 20.79 3.28 8.12
N VAL A 169 20.47 2.00 8.41
CA VAL A 169 21.08 0.87 7.69
C VAL A 169 20.79 0.92 6.20
N ALA A 170 19.55 1.28 5.82
CA ALA A 170 19.15 1.44 4.43
C ALA A 170 19.88 2.62 3.74
N ILE A 171 20.11 3.74 4.45
CA ILE A 171 20.91 4.87 3.95
C ILE A 171 22.35 4.43 3.69
N VAL A 172 22.99 3.77 4.66
CA VAL A 172 24.37 3.30 4.53
C VAL A 172 24.48 2.29 3.39
N GLY A 173 23.58 1.30 3.32
CA GLY A 173 23.54 0.32 2.24
C GLY A 173 23.37 0.97 0.87
N SER A 174 22.44 1.92 0.75
CA SER A 174 22.21 2.66 -0.50
C SER A 174 23.39 3.57 -0.87
N ALA A 175 24.03 4.22 0.10
CA ALA A 175 25.19 5.07 -0.14
C ALA A 175 26.39 4.30 -0.68
N ILE A 176 26.61 3.07 -0.17
CA ILE A 176 27.75 2.22 -0.57
C ILE A 176 27.44 1.48 -1.87
N LEU A 177 26.24 0.90 -2.02
CA LEU A 177 25.94 -0.09 -3.05
C LEU A 177 25.30 0.51 -4.30
N VAL A 178 24.60 1.65 -4.21
CA VAL A 178 23.95 2.25 -5.38
C VAL A 178 24.98 3.12 -6.14
N PRO A 179 25.17 2.91 -7.46
CA PRO A 179 26.11 3.72 -8.27
C PRO A 179 25.72 5.19 -8.30
N SER A 180 26.72 6.07 -8.46
CA SER A 180 26.52 7.53 -8.45
C SER A 180 26.12 8.12 -9.81
N ASP A 181 26.36 7.39 -10.88
CA ASP A 181 26.25 7.80 -12.28
C ASP A 181 24.85 7.54 -12.89
N ILE A 182 23.89 7.15 -12.06
CA ILE A 182 22.52 6.95 -12.53
C ILE A 182 21.88 8.30 -12.85
N ALA A 183 21.85 8.63 -14.16
CA ALA A 183 21.24 9.85 -14.67
C ALA A 183 19.75 9.93 -14.33
N GLY A 184 19.22 11.14 -14.10
CA GLY A 184 17.79 11.37 -13.99
C GLY A 184 17.09 11.16 -15.34
N ASP A 185 15.88 10.67 -15.33
CA ASP A 185 14.99 10.73 -16.49
C ASP A 185 14.40 12.15 -16.61
N GLN A 186 13.92 12.49 -17.80
CA GLN A 186 13.06 13.65 -17.94
C GLN A 186 11.80 13.41 -17.10
N PRO A 187 11.51 14.25 -16.10
CA PRO A 187 10.33 14.05 -15.27
C PRO A 187 9.07 14.15 -16.13
N SER A 188 8.12 13.28 -15.92
CA SER A 188 6.79 13.49 -16.48
C SER A 188 6.25 14.82 -15.97
N SER A 189 5.92 15.73 -16.87
CA SER A 189 5.41 17.03 -16.46
C SER A 189 4.08 16.90 -15.73
N LEU A 190 3.75 17.82 -14.83
CA LEU A 190 2.42 17.88 -14.21
C LEU A 190 1.32 17.96 -15.28
N LEU A 191 1.60 18.60 -16.42
CA LEU A 191 0.67 18.66 -17.56
C LEU A 191 0.39 17.26 -18.14
N THR A 192 1.42 16.41 -18.26
CA THR A 192 1.24 15.01 -18.69
C THR A 192 0.37 14.23 -17.72
N GLN A 193 0.58 14.42 -16.41
CA GLN A 193 -0.25 13.79 -15.37
C GLN A 193 -1.70 14.26 -15.45
N LEU A 194 -1.93 15.57 -15.62
CA LEU A 194 -3.27 16.13 -15.80
C LEU A 194 -3.94 15.63 -17.09
N ALA A 195 -3.18 15.43 -18.16
CA ALA A 195 -3.71 14.87 -19.40
C ALA A 195 -4.19 13.41 -19.23
N VAL A 196 -3.47 12.61 -18.44
CA VAL A 196 -3.87 11.24 -18.08
C VAL A 196 -5.15 11.24 -17.24
N LEU A 197 -5.28 12.15 -16.28
CA LEU A 197 -6.47 12.30 -15.45
C LEU A 197 -7.72 12.76 -16.22
N LYS A 198 -7.56 13.28 -17.46
CA LYS A 198 -8.72 13.59 -18.34
C LYS A 198 -9.26 12.37 -19.10
N LYS A 199 -8.62 11.19 -18.98
CA LYS A 199 -9.05 9.97 -19.68
C LYS A 199 -10.10 9.21 -18.87
N PRO A 200 -11.39 9.15 -19.31
CA PRO A 200 -12.48 8.60 -18.50
C PRO A 200 -12.27 7.13 -18.10
N ARG A 201 -11.64 6.35 -18.99
CA ARG A 201 -11.37 4.94 -18.74
C ARG A 201 -10.29 4.72 -17.66
N LEU A 202 -9.27 5.59 -17.61
CA LEU A 202 -8.25 5.55 -16.56
C LEU A 202 -8.83 6.06 -15.24
N LEU A 203 -9.68 7.10 -15.26
CA LEU A 203 -10.41 7.53 -14.07
C LEU A 203 -11.27 6.41 -13.47
N LEU A 204 -11.91 5.60 -14.32
CA LEU A 204 -12.67 4.44 -13.86
C LEU A 204 -11.79 3.44 -13.13
N VAL A 205 -10.57 3.16 -13.64
CA VAL A 205 -9.62 2.27 -12.98
C VAL A 205 -9.17 2.84 -11.63
N TYR A 206 -8.84 4.13 -11.57
CA TYR A 206 -8.45 4.79 -10.30
C TYR A 206 -9.59 4.77 -9.28
N ALA A 207 -10.84 4.98 -9.71
CA ALA A 207 -12.00 4.86 -8.83
C ALA A 207 -12.19 3.43 -8.31
N MET A 208 -12.00 2.39 -9.15
CA MET A 208 -12.02 0.99 -8.73
C MET A 208 -10.95 0.72 -7.67
N THR A 209 -9.73 1.23 -7.88
CA THR A 209 -8.62 1.10 -6.94
C THR A 209 -8.92 1.80 -5.62
N THR A 210 -9.37 3.05 -5.69
CA THR A 210 -9.69 3.86 -4.50
C THR A 210 -10.81 3.24 -3.67
N LEU A 211 -11.88 2.77 -4.30
CA LEU A 211 -13.00 2.15 -3.58
C LEU A 211 -12.64 0.76 -3.02
N GLY A 212 -11.92 -0.06 -3.79
CA GLY A 212 -11.50 -1.39 -3.35
C GLY A 212 -10.60 -1.33 -2.10
N TYR A 213 -9.59 -0.46 -2.14
CA TYR A 213 -8.72 -0.22 -0.99
C TYR A 213 -9.40 0.57 0.12
N GLY A 214 -10.15 1.61 -0.23
CA GLY A 214 -10.91 2.39 0.75
C GLY A 214 -11.84 1.54 1.58
N GLY A 215 -12.61 0.66 0.96
CA GLY A 215 -13.49 -0.27 1.66
C GLY A 215 -12.73 -1.23 2.58
N THR A 216 -11.58 -1.75 2.15
CA THR A 216 -10.70 -2.56 2.99
C THR A 216 -10.19 -1.77 4.19
N PHE A 217 -9.71 -0.55 3.98
CA PHE A 217 -9.07 0.25 5.02
C PHE A 217 -10.05 0.90 6.00
N ILE A 218 -11.34 0.99 5.68
CA ILE A 218 -12.39 1.32 6.66
C ILE A 218 -12.35 0.36 7.86
N ALA A 219 -12.18 -0.95 7.61
CA ALA A 219 -12.10 -1.94 8.67
C ALA A 219 -10.65 -2.22 9.11
N PHE A 220 -9.70 -2.32 8.18
CA PHE A 220 -8.32 -2.71 8.47
C PHE A 220 -7.63 -1.72 9.42
N THR A 221 -7.86 -0.43 9.26
CA THR A 221 -7.31 0.60 10.15
C THR A 221 -7.68 0.34 11.61
N TYR A 222 -8.86 -0.21 11.84
CA TYR A 222 -9.40 -0.48 13.19
C TYR A 222 -9.34 -1.96 13.59
N LEU A 223 -8.53 -2.78 12.89
CA LEU A 223 -8.43 -4.22 13.18
C LEU A 223 -7.90 -4.46 14.60
N ALA A 224 -6.87 -3.73 15.06
CA ALA A 224 -6.36 -3.90 16.43
C ALA A 224 -7.42 -3.57 17.50
N PRO A 225 -8.15 -2.44 17.44
CA PRO A 225 -9.30 -2.21 18.32
C PRO A 225 -10.36 -3.32 18.25
N ILE A 226 -10.73 -3.79 17.06
CA ILE A 226 -11.70 -4.89 16.91
C ILE A 226 -11.21 -6.15 17.62
N LEU A 227 -9.92 -6.50 17.46
CA LEU A 227 -9.35 -7.67 18.11
C LEU A 227 -9.33 -7.54 19.65
N GLN A 228 -9.05 -6.36 20.18
CA GLN A 228 -8.94 -6.15 21.62
C GLN A 228 -10.31 -5.97 22.28
N GLU A 229 -11.13 -5.07 21.76
CA GLU A 229 -12.38 -4.66 22.40
C GLU A 229 -13.56 -5.59 22.07
N VAL A 230 -13.56 -6.23 20.89
CA VAL A 230 -14.67 -7.07 20.45
C VAL A 230 -14.33 -8.57 20.58
N ALA A 231 -13.16 -8.99 20.08
CA ALA A 231 -12.75 -10.40 20.17
C ALA A 231 -12.13 -10.75 21.55
N GLY A 232 -11.73 -9.75 22.35
CA GLY A 232 -11.14 -9.94 23.67
C GLY A 232 -9.72 -10.53 23.64
N PHE A 233 -8.93 -10.22 22.59
CA PHE A 233 -7.51 -10.54 22.56
C PHE A 233 -6.72 -9.58 23.45
N GLU A 234 -5.71 -10.10 24.13
CA GLU A 234 -4.74 -9.25 24.82
C GLU A 234 -3.92 -8.47 23.79
N ALA A 235 -3.47 -7.26 24.16
CA ALA A 235 -2.63 -6.42 23.31
C ALA A 235 -1.39 -7.16 22.80
N SER A 236 -0.74 -7.94 23.66
CA SER A 236 0.43 -8.79 23.35
C SER A 236 0.20 -9.77 22.20
N THR A 237 -1.05 -10.22 22.00
CA THR A 237 -1.42 -11.22 20.97
C THR A 237 -1.71 -10.57 19.61
N VAL A 238 -2.02 -9.27 19.58
CA VAL A 238 -2.36 -8.56 18.31
C VAL A 238 -1.24 -8.71 17.27
N GLY A 239 0.03 -8.64 17.68
CA GLY A 239 1.17 -8.84 16.78
C GLY A 239 1.14 -10.19 16.07
N LEU A 240 0.73 -11.28 16.76
CA LEU A 240 0.58 -12.62 16.15
C LEU A 240 -0.56 -12.66 15.14
N VAL A 241 -1.67 -11.99 15.42
CA VAL A 241 -2.79 -11.91 14.45
C VAL A 241 -2.38 -11.10 13.23
N MET A 242 -1.59 -10.03 13.40
CA MET A 242 -1.01 -9.27 12.28
C MET A 242 -0.04 -10.14 11.45
N LEU A 243 0.69 -11.07 12.08
CA LEU A 243 1.52 -12.05 11.35
C LEU A 243 0.66 -12.96 10.46
N VAL A 244 -0.44 -13.51 11.00
CA VAL A 244 -1.39 -14.34 10.23
C VAL A 244 -1.93 -13.54 9.03
N TYR A 245 -2.34 -12.29 9.25
CA TYR A 245 -2.78 -11.39 8.19
C TYR A 245 -1.69 -11.17 7.15
N GLY A 246 -0.47 -10.82 7.56
CA GLY A 246 0.66 -10.56 6.66
C GLY A 246 1.03 -11.76 5.80
N VAL A 247 1.08 -12.97 6.37
CA VAL A 247 1.32 -14.21 5.61
C VAL A 247 0.24 -14.43 4.56
N SER A 248 -1.01 -14.19 4.92
CA SER A 248 -2.12 -14.35 3.98
C SER A 248 -2.11 -13.28 2.88
N VAL A 249 -1.68 -12.05 3.17
CA VAL A 249 -1.44 -10.99 2.17
C VAL A 249 -0.42 -11.45 1.14
N ALA A 250 0.72 -12.01 1.56
CA ALA A 250 1.74 -12.51 0.64
C ALA A 250 1.20 -13.62 -0.26
N ALA A 251 0.48 -14.58 0.31
CA ALA A 251 -0.19 -15.64 -0.44
C ALA A 251 -1.25 -15.08 -1.41
N GLY A 252 -2.01 -14.10 -0.96
CA GLY A 252 -3.05 -13.42 -1.72
C GLY A 252 -2.52 -12.67 -2.94
N ASN A 253 -1.41 -11.97 -2.80
CA ASN A 253 -0.73 -11.31 -3.92
C ASN A 253 -0.34 -12.29 -5.03
N ILE A 254 0.26 -13.43 -4.65
CA ILE A 254 0.66 -14.48 -5.60
C ILE A 254 -0.57 -15.10 -6.27
N TRP A 255 -1.58 -15.44 -5.48
CA TRP A 255 -2.83 -16.03 -5.97
C TRP A 255 -3.59 -15.07 -6.90
N GLY A 256 -3.75 -13.81 -6.50
CA GLY A 256 -4.41 -12.77 -7.29
C GLY A 256 -3.71 -12.50 -8.61
N GLY A 257 -2.38 -12.47 -8.63
CA GLY A 257 -1.59 -12.36 -9.85
C GLY A 257 -1.86 -13.52 -10.81
N ARG A 258 -1.78 -14.77 -10.31
CA ARG A 258 -2.09 -15.97 -11.12
C ARG A 258 -3.53 -15.98 -11.64
N LEU A 259 -4.47 -15.48 -10.84
CA LEU A 259 -5.88 -15.37 -11.24
C LEU A 259 -6.03 -14.36 -12.40
N ALA A 260 -5.36 -13.20 -12.31
CA ALA A 260 -5.36 -12.18 -13.34
C ALA A 260 -4.71 -12.69 -14.65
N ASP A 261 -3.62 -13.46 -14.55
CA ASP A 261 -2.96 -14.06 -15.72
C ASP A 261 -3.83 -15.10 -16.42
N ARG A 262 -4.54 -15.94 -15.63
CA ARG A 262 -5.36 -17.03 -16.18
C ARG A 262 -6.70 -16.55 -16.77
N HIS A 263 -7.37 -15.62 -16.11
CA HIS A 263 -8.75 -15.23 -16.45
C HIS A 263 -8.85 -13.80 -17.03
N GLY A 264 -7.75 -13.06 -17.04
CA GLY A 264 -7.72 -11.63 -17.35
C GLY A 264 -8.04 -10.77 -16.13
N PRO A 265 -7.56 -9.51 -16.11
CA PRO A 265 -7.61 -8.66 -14.91
C PRO A 265 -9.05 -8.35 -14.48
N VAL A 266 -9.97 -8.06 -15.40
CA VAL A 266 -11.34 -7.69 -15.05
C VAL A 266 -12.10 -8.83 -14.37
N ARG A 267 -12.04 -10.06 -14.91
CA ARG A 267 -12.72 -11.21 -14.29
C ARG A 267 -12.09 -11.58 -12.94
N ALA A 268 -10.76 -11.50 -12.86
CA ALA A 268 -10.05 -11.73 -11.60
C ALA A 268 -10.49 -10.71 -10.53
N LEU A 269 -10.57 -9.43 -10.88
CA LEU A 269 -11.01 -8.36 -9.97
C LEU A 269 -12.46 -8.52 -9.54
N GLN A 270 -13.37 -8.88 -10.46
CA GLN A 270 -14.76 -9.17 -10.10
C GLN A 270 -14.85 -10.27 -9.04
N PHE A 271 -14.10 -11.36 -9.22
CA PHE A 271 -14.10 -12.47 -8.29
C PHE A 271 -13.48 -12.08 -6.94
N VAL A 272 -12.33 -11.39 -6.96
CA VAL A 272 -11.64 -10.96 -5.73
C VAL A 272 -12.45 -9.94 -4.95
N PHE A 273 -13.06 -8.95 -5.61
CA PHE A 273 -13.93 -7.98 -4.93
C PHE A 273 -15.20 -8.62 -4.38
N ALA A 274 -15.81 -9.58 -5.09
CA ALA A 274 -16.96 -10.34 -4.56
C ALA A 274 -16.58 -11.12 -3.30
N LEU A 275 -15.44 -11.80 -3.29
CA LEU A 275 -14.91 -12.47 -2.11
C LEU A 275 -14.58 -11.49 -0.97
N LEU A 276 -14.02 -10.32 -1.29
CA LEU A 276 -13.70 -9.31 -0.30
C LEU A 276 -14.97 -8.77 0.37
N VAL A 277 -16.03 -8.51 -0.40
CA VAL A 277 -17.36 -8.17 0.15
C VAL A 277 -17.84 -9.25 1.12
N LEU A 278 -17.77 -10.51 0.70
CA LEU A 278 -18.22 -11.64 1.53
C LEU A 278 -17.41 -11.72 2.83
N VAL A 279 -16.08 -11.63 2.76
CA VAL A 279 -15.21 -11.76 3.93
C VAL A 279 -15.41 -10.59 4.90
N LEU A 280 -15.59 -9.36 4.41
CA LEU A 280 -15.90 -8.22 5.26
C LEU A 280 -17.28 -8.36 5.94
N LEU A 281 -18.27 -8.86 5.24
CA LEU A 281 -19.58 -9.18 5.85
C LEU A 281 -19.45 -10.28 6.89
N VAL A 282 -18.71 -11.37 6.60
CA VAL A 282 -18.45 -12.46 7.54
C VAL A 282 -17.73 -11.96 8.79
N LEU A 283 -16.79 -11.00 8.65
CA LEU A 283 -16.09 -10.40 9.78
C LEU A 283 -17.06 -9.74 10.78
N SER A 284 -18.16 -9.15 10.30
CA SER A 284 -19.17 -8.55 11.17
C SER A 284 -19.83 -9.55 12.14
N PHE A 285 -19.83 -10.83 11.81
CA PHE A 285 -20.41 -11.90 12.63
C PHE A 285 -19.35 -12.71 13.38
N THR A 286 -18.14 -12.82 12.84
CA THR A 286 -17.06 -13.65 13.40
C THR A 286 -16.18 -12.92 14.39
N ALA A 287 -16.18 -11.59 14.37
CA ALA A 287 -15.32 -10.76 15.23
C ALA A 287 -15.42 -11.09 16.73
N PRO A 288 -16.60 -11.41 17.32
CA PRO A 288 -16.68 -11.73 18.75
C PRO A 288 -16.03 -13.08 19.14
N SER A 289 -15.75 -13.94 18.18
CA SER A 289 -15.18 -15.27 18.41
C SER A 289 -13.71 -15.34 18.03
N LYS A 290 -12.82 -15.55 19.01
CA LYS A 290 -11.37 -15.65 18.76
C LYS A 290 -10.99 -16.64 17.64
N PRO A 291 -11.46 -17.89 17.59
CA PRO A 291 -11.09 -18.80 16.51
C PRO A 291 -11.69 -18.39 15.15
N LEU A 292 -12.94 -17.89 15.13
CA LEU A 292 -13.59 -17.52 13.89
C LEU A 292 -12.98 -16.25 13.28
N VAL A 293 -12.65 -15.25 14.11
CA VAL A 293 -12.02 -14.03 13.62
C VAL A 293 -10.62 -14.30 13.06
N LEU A 294 -9.85 -15.24 13.62
CA LEU A 294 -8.54 -15.63 13.06
C LEU A 294 -8.68 -16.24 11.67
N LEU A 295 -9.66 -17.12 11.46
CA LEU A 295 -9.95 -17.69 10.13
C LEU A 295 -10.40 -16.61 9.15
N THR A 296 -11.23 -15.67 9.62
CA THR A 296 -11.70 -14.56 8.77
C THR A 296 -10.55 -13.59 8.42
N VAL A 297 -9.67 -13.28 9.37
CA VAL A 297 -8.49 -12.44 9.15
C VAL A 297 -7.51 -13.09 8.15
N LEU A 298 -7.32 -14.42 8.25
CA LEU A 298 -6.53 -15.19 7.30
C LEU A 298 -7.12 -15.09 5.87
N ALA A 299 -8.44 -15.29 5.73
CA ALA A 299 -9.11 -15.14 4.44
C ALA A 299 -9.04 -13.69 3.94
N TRP A 300 -9.22 -12.72 4.84
CA TRP A 300 -9.23 -11.30 4.51
C TRP A 300 -7.91 -10.82 3.94
N GLY A 301 -6.77 -11.11 4.56
CA GLY A 301 -5.47 -10.71 4.04
C GLY A 301 -5.24 -11.19 2.61
N ALA A 302 -5.62 -12.43 2.30
CA ALA A 302 -5.48 -12.98 0.95
C ALA A 302 -6.33 -12.24 -0.09
N VAL A 303 -7.60 -11.95 0.22
CA VAL A 303 -8.49 -11.25 -0.74
C VAL A 303 -8.21 -9.74 -0.79
N ALA A 304 -7.86 -9.13 0.35
CA ALA A 304 -7.61 -7.69 0.43
C ALA A 304 -6.46 -7.25 -0.46
N PHE A 305 -5.40 -8.04 -0.57
CA PHE A 305 -4.23 -7.73 -1.41
C PHE A 305 -4.19 -8.54 -2.71
N GLY A 306 -5.05 -9.53 -2.88
CA GLY A 306 -5.19 -10.29 -4.12
C GLY A 306 -5.69 -9.45 -5.31
N ASN A 307 -6.31 -8.27 -5.05
CA ASN A 307 -6.73 -7.35 -6.10
C ASN A 307 -5.58 -6.51 -6.69
N VAL A 308 -4.48 -6.32 -5.95
CA VAL A 308 -3.37 -5.40 -6.32
C VAL A 308 -2.78 -5.72 -7.68
N PRO A 309 -2.35 -6.98 -7.97
CA PRO A 309 -1.78 -7.30 -9.27
C PRO A 309 -2.79 -7.09 -10.41
N GLY A 310 -4.05 -7.45 -10.18
CA GLY A 310 -5.12 -7.28 -11.18
C GLY A 310 -5.36 -5.82 -11.53
N LEU A 311 -5.44 -4.93 -10.53
CA LEU A 311 -5.60 -3.48 -10.72
C LEU A 311 -4.40 -2.89 -11.47
N GLN A 312 -3.18 -3.30 -11.10
CA GLN A 312 -1.96 -2.78 -11.71
C GLN A 312 -1.82 -3.24 -13.17
N VAL A 313 -2.12 -4.49 -13.47
CA VAL A 313 -2.13 -4.99 -14.86
C VAL A 313 -3.23 -4.29 -15.67
N TYR A 314 -4.40 -4.06 -15.08
CA TYR A 314 -5.51 -3.44 -15.78
C TYR A 314 -5.23 -1.98 -16.14
N VAL A 315 -4.64 -1.19 -15.22
CA VAL A 315 -4.28 0.21 -15.52
C VAL A 315 -3.23 0.29 -16.62
N VAL A 316 -2.21 -0.55 -16.61
CA VAL A 316 -1.15 -0.59 -17.64
C VAL A 316 -1.76 -0.89 -19.00
N ARG A 317 -2.55 -1.98 -19.12
CA ARG A 317 -3.22 -2.33 -20.38
C ARG A 317 -4.15 -1.23 -20.90
N ARG A 318 -4.81 -0.54 -19.99
CA ARG A 318 -5.70 0.56 -20.37
C ARG A 318 -4.90 1.78 -20.81
N ALA A 319 -3.79 2.08 -20.15
CA ALA A 319 -2.90 3.17 -20.51
C ALA A 319 -2.22 2.94 -21.86
N GLU A 320 -1.79 1.71 -22.19
CA GLU A 320 -1.23 1.36 -23.50
C GLU A 320 -2.19 1.71 -24.66
N ARG A 321 -3.49 1.71 -24.43
CA ARG A 321 -4.51 2.07 -25.42
C ARG A 321 -4.88 3.55 -25.43
N ASP A 322 -5.13 4.12 -24.25
CA ASP A 322 -5.73 5.45 -24.11
C ASP A 322 -4.68 6.56 -23.97
N ALA A 323 -3.47 6.20 -23.52
CA ALA A 323 -2.35 7.12 -23.28
C ALA A 323 -0.99 6.41 -23.46
N PRO A 324 -0.66 5.85 -24.65
CA PRO A 324 0.52 4.98 -24.85
C PRO A 324 1.84 5.67 -24.52
N GLN A 325 1.91 7.00 -24.59
CA GLN A 325 3.09 7.79 -24.26
C GLN A 325 3.21 8.12 -22.75
N ALA A 326 2.24 7.68 -21.93
CA ALA A 326 2.15 8.00 -20.50
C ALA A 326 1.77 6.80 -19.64
N VAL A 327 2.18 5.58 -20.04
CA VAL A 327 1.85 4.34 -19.32
C VAL A 327 2.41 4.35 -17.91
N ASP A 328 3.66 4.81 -17.73
CA ASP A 328 4.30 4.89 -16.41
C ASP A 328 3.60 5.90 -15.51
N VAL A 329 3.15 7.03 -16.10
CA VAL A 329 2.37 8.05 -15.37
C VAL A 329 1.03 7.46 -14.91
N ALA A 330 0.32 6.73 -15.78
CA ALA A 330 -0.94 6.10 -15.43
C ALA A 330 -0.76 5.05 -14.32
N SER A 331 0.32 4.26 -14.38
CA SER A 331 0.70 3.30 -13.34
C SER A 331 0.99 3.98 -12.00
N SER A 332 1.76 5.08 -12.02
CA SER A 332 2.08 5.87 -10.82
C SER A 332 0.84 6.52 -10.20
N LEU A 333 -0.06 7.04 -11.03
CA LEU A 333 -1.35 7.58 -10.56
C LEU A 333 -2.25 6.50 -9.95
N ASN A 334 -2.15 5.25 -10.41
CA ASN A 334 -2.85 4.15 -9.76
C ASN A 334 -2.28 3.83 -8.36
N ILE A 335 -0.95 3.95 -8.18
CA ILE A 335 -0.33 3.85 -6.85
C ILE A 335 -0.84 4.99 -5.94
N ALA A 336 -0.95 6.21 -6.47
CA ALA A 336 -1.58 7.30 -5.74
C ALA A 336 -3.04 7.00 -5.39
N ALA A 337 -3.82 6.39 -6.31
CA ALA A 337 -5.21 6.00 -6.07
C ALA A 337 -5.36 4.95 -4.95
N PHE A 338 -4.43 3.98 -4.81
CA PHE A 338 -4.36 3.09 -3.64
C PHE A 338 -4.26 3.90 -2.35
N ASN A 339 -3.35 4.88 -2.31
CA ASN A 339 -3.12 5.70 -1.12
C ASN A 339 -4.26 6.67 -0.84
N VAL A 340 -4.93 7.21 -1.87
CA VAL A 340 -6.19 7.96 -1.69
C VAL A 340 -7.25 7.05 -1.07
N GLY A 341 -7.36 5.80 -1.52
CA GLY A 341 -8.24 4.80 -0.91
C GLY A 341 -7.93 4.54 0.56
N ILE A 342 -6.64 4.33 0.90
CA ILE A 342 -6.19 4.18 2.30
C ILE A 342 -6.56 5.40 3.13
N ALA A 343 -6.26 6.60 2.64
CA ALA A 343 -6.52 7.86 3.36
C ALA A 343 -8.00 8.06 3.64
N LEU A 344 -8.85 7.93 2.60
CA LEU A 344 -10.29 8.09 2.72
C LEU A 344 -10.92 6.96 3.54
N GLY A 345 -10.44 5.72 3.39
CA GLY A 345 -10.91 4.57 4.15
C GLY A 345 -10.61 4.70 5.63
N ALA A 346 -9.38 5.05 6.01
CA ALA A 346 -9.00 5.24 7.40
C ALA A 346 -9.72 6.43 8.05
N TRP A 347 -9.85 7.56 7.34
CA TRP A 347 -10.60 8.72 7.80
C TRP A 347 -12.10 8.41 7.95
N GLY A 348 -12.73 7.87 6.89
CA GLY A 348 -14.13 7.50 6.91
C GLY A 348 -14.44 6.41 7.96
N GLY A 349 -13.52 5.43 8.12
CA GLY A 349 -13.59 4.45 9.19
C GLY A 349 -13.61 5.10 10.58
N GLY A 350 -12.80 6.17 10.78
CA GLY A 350 -12.83 6.95 12.03
C GLY A 350 -14.19 7.60 12.31
N LEU A 351 -14.81 8.19 11.29
CA LEU A 351 -16.18 8.73 11.42
C LEU A 351 -17.20 7.64 11.74
N ILE A 352 -17.07 6.47 11.09
CA ILE A 352 -17.95 5.32 11.36
C ILE A 352 -17.77 4.84 12.80
N VAL A 353 -16.53 4.69 13.28
CA VAL A 353 -16.26 4.30 14.68
C VAL A 353 -16.84 5.30 15.67
N ALA A 354 -16.68 6.59 15.40
CA ALA A 354 -17.16 7.64 16.28
C ALA A 354 -18.70 7.68 16.42
N HIS A 355 -19.44 7.36 15.35
CA HIS A 355 -20.89 7.52 15.33
C HIS A 355 -21.67 6.19 15.38
N LEU A 356 -21.11 5.11 14.86
CA LEU A 356 -21.76 3.80 14.69
C LEU A 356 -21.04 2.66 15.42
N GLY A 357 -19.82 2.93 15.95
CA GLY A 357 -19.02 1.94 16.65
C GLY A 357 -18.15 1.07 15.72
N LEU A 358 -17.23 0.32 16.35
CA LEU A 358 -16.22 -0.51 15.66
C LEU A 358 -16.83 -1.51 14.69
N MET A 359 -17.92 -2.17 15.10
CA MET A 359 -18.55 -3.25 14.31
C MET A 359 -19.30 -2.77 13.07
N ALA A 360 -19.45 -1.44 12.91
CA ALA A 360 -19.97 -0.87 11.67
C ALA A 360 -18.93 -0.83 10.54
N THR A 361 -17.63 -0.84 10.88
CA THR A 361 -16.55 -0.71 9.89
C THR A 361 -16.49 -1.85 8.88
N PRO A 362 -16.69 -3.17 9.22
CA PRO A 362 -16.62 -4.23 8.24
C PRO A 362 -17.76 -4.18 7.21
N TRP A 363 -19.00 -4.01 7.63
CA TRP A 363 -20.13 -4.06 6.69
C TRP A 363 -20.21 -2.76 5.84
N ILE A 364 -19.85 -1.59 6.39
CA ILE A 364 -19.76 -0.34 5.58
C ILE A 364 -18.58 -0.45 4.61
N GLY A 365 -17.44 -1.02 5.04
CA GLY A 365 -16.33 -1.33 4.16
C GLY A 365 -16.76 -2.25 3.01
N ALA A 366 -17.56 -3.28 3.29
CA ALA A 366 -18.13 -4.16 2.27
C ALA A 366 -18.99 -3.39 1.26
N LEU A 367 -19.85 -2.47 1.70
CA LEU A 367 -20.66 -1.63 0.81
C LEU A 367 -19.80 -0.77 -0.12
N VAL A 368 -18.70 -0.22 0.37
CA VAL A 368 -17.75 0.54 -0.46
C VAL A 368 -17.08 -0.37 -1.49
N VAL A 369 -16.72 -1.60 -1.12
CA VAL A 369 -16.15 -2.60 -2.05
C VAL A 369 -17.19 -3.04 -3.09
N VAL A 370 -18.48 -3.09 -2.76
CA VAL A 370 -19.55 -3.29 -3.76
C VAL A 370 -19.48 -2.22 -4.84
N GLY A 371 -19.21 -0.96 -4.47
CA GLY A 371 -18.96 0.11 -5.46
C GLY A 371 -17.79 -0.24 -6.40
N ALA A 372 -16.66 -0.74 -5.87
CA ALA A 372 -15.54 -1.19 -6.69
C ALA A 372 -15.93 -2.35 -7.62
N LEU A 373 -16.71 -3.32 -7.12
CA LEU A 373 -17.22 -4.45 -7.90
C LEU A 373 -18.13 -3.99 -9.05
N LEU A 374 -19.03 -3.05 -8.79
CA LEU A 374 -19.92 -2.47 -9.80
C LEU A 374 -19.13 -1.72 -10.88
N LEU A 375 -18.14 -0.88 -10.47
CA LEU A 375 -17.27 -0.20 -11.43
C LEU A 375 -16.43 -1.19 -12.25
N THR A 376 -15.95 -2.28 -11.64
CA THR A 376 -15.22 -3.34 -12.34
C THR A 376 -16.12 -4.04 -13.37
N THR A 377 -17.38 -4.26 -13.02
CA THR A 377 -18.36 -4.86 -13.93
C THR A 377 -18.68 -3.93 -15.09
N LEU A 378 -18.85 -2.63 -14.80
CA LEU A 378 -19.01 -1.59 -15.82
C LEU A 378 -17.79 -1.55 -16.74
N ALA A 379 -16.57 -1.55 -16.17
CA ALA A 379 -15.34 -1.56 -16.96
C ALA A 379 -15.29 -2.76 -17.92
N GLY A 380 -15.64 -3.95 -17.45
CA GLY A 380 -15.69 -5.16 -18.27
C GLY A 380 -16.77 -5.13 -19.36
N TRP A 381 -17.91 -4.50 -19.09
CA TRP A 381 -18.95 -4.28 -20.11
C TRP A 381 -18.47 -3.32 -21.19
N LEU A 382 -17.87 -2.21 -20.78
CA LEU A 382 -17.32 -1.22 -21.68
C LEU A 382 -16.17 -1.77 -22.53
N ASP A 383 -15.29 -2.61 -21.94
CA ASP A 383 -14.20 -3.26 -22.68
C ASP A 383 -14.73 -4.20 -23.77
N ARG A 384 -15.78 -4.97 -23.48
CA ARG A 384 -16.44 -5.81 -24.49
C ARG A 384 -17.04 -4.99 -25.64
N ARG A 385 -17.65 -3.85 -25.33
CA ARG A 385 -18.20 -2.93 -26.32
C ARG A 385 -17.11 -2.33 -27.22
N ASP A 386 -15.93 -2.05 -26.64
CA ASP A 386 -14.77 -1.51 -27.36
C ASP A 386 -13.95 -2.60 -28.07
N GLY A 387 -14.41 -3.87 -28.08
CA GLY A 387 -13.72 -5.00 -28.72
C GLY A 387 -12.40 -5.40 -28.04
N VAL A 388 -12.23 -5.09 -26.73
CA VAL A 388 -11.04 -5.42 -25.98
C VAL A 388 -11.04 -6.91 -25.62
N PRO A 389 -10.03 -7.71 -26.04
CA PRO A 389 -9.98 -9.12 -25.66
C PRO A 389 -9.82 -9.28 -24.15
N ALA A 390 -10.63 -10.19 -23.57
CA ALA A 390 -10.60 -10.47 -22.13
C ALA A 390 -9.25 -11.07 -21.68
N LYS A 391 -8.52 -11.74 -22.58
CA LYS A 391 -7.18 -12.30 -22.35
C LYS A 391 -6.20 -11.69 -23.36
N PRO A 392 -4.90 -11.50 -22.98
CA PRO A 392 -3.87 -11.26 -23.98
C PRO A 392 -3.82 -12.45 -24.94
N ALA A 393 -3.57 -12.18 -26.22
CA ALA A 393 -3.17 -13.24 -27.13
C ALA A 393 -1.94 -13.95 -26.50
N ARG A 394 -1.98 -15.27 -26.37
CA ARG A 394 -0.79 -16.02 -25.99
C ARG A 394 0.26 -15.73 -27.06
N ILE A 395 1.31 -15.03 -26.70
CA ILE A 395 2.52 -14.98 -27.52
C ILE A 395 2.99 -16.44 -27.56
N ALA A 396 2.82 -17.09 -28.72
CA ALA A 396 3.39 -18.40 -28.91
C ALA A 396 4.90 -18.27 -28.67
N PRO A 397 5.53 -19.19 -27.91
CA PRO A 397 6.98 -19.16 -27.77
C PRO A 397 7.57 -19.25 -29.19
N GLN A 398 8.24 -18.16 -29.60
CA GLN A 398 9.09 -18.23 -30.78
C GLN A 398 10.30 -19.06 -30.38
N PHE A 399 10.20 -20.38 -30.60
CA PHE A 399 11.36 -21.24 -30.62
C PHE A 399 12.15 -20.90 -31.91
N ASN A 400 13.25 -20.18 -31.77
CA ASN A 400 14.38 -20.17 -32.69
C ASN A 400 15.55 -20.85 -32.01
#